data_29554134af31a74ba41a0f6d77a3d400
#
_entry.id   29554134af31a74ba41a0f6d77a3d400
#
_cell.length_a   1.000
_cell.length_b   1.000
_cell.length_c   1.000
_cell.angle_alpha   90.00
_cell.angle_beta   90.00
_cell.angle_gamma   90.00
#
_symmetry.space_group_name_H-M   'P 1'
#
loop_
_entity.id
_entity.type
_entity.pdbx_description
1 polymer ?
#
loop_
_entity_poly.entity_id
_entity_poly.type
_entity_poly.pdbx_seq_one_letter_code
_entity_poly.pdbx_strand_id
1 'polypeptide(L)'
;MAIIDVVRFDGLKSRDWLIYKYPSEQLVFGTQLIVQEGQTAFFVSGGKIADVFYPGTYTIATNNLPILKTLVNLPFGGRTPFSAEIYFVNTTVRMDINWGTISPIQLVDPKYYVKLRVRAFGQMTLRVSDPTVLFKELIGGMSQADLVRFDKIKEYYRGILVIKAKAAIADAIITNKISALEISAKLESLSEKVKEQLISEFYQYGFSVLNFYIQSINFPDEDFEKINKLLEDKAAFEIMGDNRYTTKRSFDVYEDAANNANGIAGAFTAGGIGLGAAMGMGASLNQTVGNPIQKSTTKICVSCGAQIPESAKFCPECGANNSEKFCECGQKLAPGCKFCPECGKKVL
;
A
#
# COMPACT_ATOMS: atom_id res chain seq x y z
N MET A 1 8.43 -26.86 64.33
CA MET A 1 8.88 -26.63 62.96
C MET A 1 8.29 -25.29 62.54
N ALA A 2 9.10 -24.31 62.19
CA ALA A 2 8.56 -23.08 61.60
C ALA A 2 8.08 -23.41 60.16
N ILE A 3 6.78 -23.27 59.93
CA ILE A 3 6.22 -23.39 58.59
C ILE A 3 6.69 -22.14 57.82
N ILE A 4 7.56 -22.35 56.85
CA ILE A 4 8.01 -21.26 55.95
C ILE A 4 6.93 -21.16 54.86
N ASP A 5 6.30 -20.00 54.78
CA ASP A 5 5.37 -19.74 53.69
C ASP A 5 6.15 -19.59 52.37
N VAL A 6 5.65 -20.24 51.33
CA VAL A 6 6.26 -20.21 50.01
C VAL A 6 5.29 -19.60 49.03
N VAL A 7 5.72 -18.53 48.36
CA VAL A 7 5.03 -17.87 47.30
C VAL A 7 5.70 -18.27 45.99
N ARG A 8 4.96 -18.99 45.15
CA ARG A 8 5.41 -19.39 43.81
C ARG A 8 4.20 -19.55 42.88
N PHE A 9 4.47 -19.48 41.60
CA PHE A 9 3.49 -19.82 40.59
C PHE A 9 4.12 -20.77 39.57
N ASP A 10 3.60 -21.98 39.50
CA ASP A 10 4.12 -23.02 38.62
C ASP A 10 3.54 -22.95 37.19
N GLY A 11 2.77 -21.91 36.89
CA GLY A 11 2.15 -21.68 35.59
C GLY A 11 0.84 -22.46 35.44
N LEU A 12 0.19 -22.28 34.31
CA LEU A 12 -1.01 -23.00 33.89
C LEU A 12 -0.67 -24.03 32.81
N LYS A 13 -1.42 -25.13 32.76
CA LYS A 13 -1.28 -26.13 31.70
C LYS A 13 -1.45 -25.56 30.30
N SER A 14 -2.30 -24.56 30.14
CA SER A 14 -2.59 -23.89 28.86
C SER A 14 -1.51 -22.96 28.37
N ARG A 15 -0.54 -22.60 29.21
CA ARG A 15 0.55 -21.64 28.90
C ARG A 15 0.10 -20.29 28.33
N ASP A 16 -1.19 -19.98 28.39
CA ASP A 16 -1.81 -18.79 27.81
C ASP A 16 -1.97 -17.61 28.80
N TRP A 17 -1.30 -17.73 29.95
CA TRP A 17 -1.30 -16.67 30.94
C TRP A 17 -0.17 -15.66 30.67
N LEU A 18 -0.43 -14.41 30.95
CA LEU A 18 0.56 -13.34 30.84
C LEU A 18 0.92 -12.76 32.21
N ILE A 19 -0.07 -12.42 33.02
CA ILE A 19 0.11 -11.89 34.36
C ILE A 19 -0.79 -12.70 35.30
N TYR A 20 -0.22 -13.09 36.42
CA TYR A 20 -0.93 -13.78 37.50
C TYR A 20 -0.72 -13.02 38.79
N LYS A 21 -1.80 -12.60 39.46
CA LYS A 21 -1.78 -12.05 40.80
C LYS A 21 -1.81 -13.20 41.81
N TYR A 22 -0.87 -13.26 42.72
CA TYR A 22 -0.88 -14.22 43.81
C TYR A 22 -2.06 -13.92 44.77
N PRO A 23 -2.85 -14.91 45.17
CA PRO A 23 -4.13 -14.66 45.83
C PRO A 23 -4.00 -14.13 47.27
N SER A 24 -2.85 -14.25 47.93
CA SER A 24 -2.66 -13.74 49.28
C SER A 24 -1.97 -12.37 49.24
N GLU A 25 -2.61 -11.40 49.86
CA GLU A 25 -2.03 -10.06 50.06
C GLU A 25 -1.37 -9.92 51.44
N GLN A 26 -1.55 -10.89 52.32
CA GLN A 26 -0.92 -10.94 53.65
C GLN A 26 0.31 -11.81 53.60
N LEU A 27 1.44 -11.15 53.57
CA LEU A 27 2.74 -11.82 53.54
C LEU A 27 3.43 -11.73 54.93
N VAL A 28 4.21 -12.72 55.27
CA VAL A 28 4.94 -12.80 56.55
C VAL A 28 6.44 -12.66 56.25
N PHE A 29 7.17 -11.98 57.16
CA PHE A 29 8.61 -11.98 57.08
C PHE A 29 9.19 -13.39 57.11
N GLY A 30 10.13 -13.66 56.21
CA GLY A 30 10.70 -15.01 56.06
C GLY A 30 10.02 -15.85 54.99
N THR A 31 8.91 -15.37 54.37
CA THR A 31 8.32 -16.00 53.22
C THR A 31 9.33 -16.13 52.07
N GLN A 32 9.40 -17.32 51.50
CA GLN A 32 10.22 -17.55 50.29
C GLN A 32 9.45 -17.26 49.04
N LEU A 33 9.94 -16.31 48.23
CA LEU A 33 9.47 -16.05 46.89
C LEU A 33 10.31 -16.85 45.89
N ILE A 34 9.68 -17.74 45.15
CA ILE A 34 10.33 -18.54 44.13
C ILE A 34 9.82 -18.04 42.76
N VAL A 35 10.73 -17.47 41.97
CA VAL A 35 10.45 -17.02 40.60
C VAL A 35 11.08 -18.03 39.65
N GLN A 36 10.24 -18.64 38.81
CA GLN A 36 10.64 -19.66 37.84
C GLN A 36 11.39 -19.04 36.66
N GLU A 37 12.19 -19.84 35.95
CA GLU A 37 12.74 -19.44 34.65
C GLU A 37 11.64 -19.02 33.69
N GLY A 38 11.84 -17.88 33.03
CA GLY A 38 10.83 -17.29 32.12
C GLY A 38 9.70 -16.53 32.82
N GLN A 39 9.86 -16.23 34.09
CA GLN A 39 8.98 -15.35 34.86
C GLN A 39 9.72 -14.16 35.41
N THR A 40 8.98 -13.09 35.66
CA THR A 40 9.45 -11.95 36.47
C THR A 40 8.36 -11.68 37.51
N ALA A 41 8.72 -11.55 38.78
CA ALA A 41 7.77 -11.24 39.84
C ALA A 41 7.88 -9.76 40.25
N PHE A 42 6.73 -9.11 40.42
CA PHE A 42 6.60 -7.74 40.89
C PHE A 42 6.02 -7.74 42.29
N PHE A 43 6.70 -7.06 43.18
CA PHE A 43 6.23 -6.80 44.52
C PHE A 43 5.63 -5.39 44.55
N VAL A 44 4.33 -5.32 44.80
CA VAL A 44 3.56 -4.08 44.82
C VAL A 44 3.10 -3.79 46.23
N SER A 45 3.39 -2.61 46.74
CA SER A 45 2.98 -2.16 48.05
C SER A 45 2.49 -0.73 47.99
N GLY A 46 1.32 -0.45 48.57
CA GLY A 46 0.71 0.87 48.52
C GLY A 46 0.46 1.37 47.08
N GLY A 47 0.13 0.47 46.14
CA GLY A 47 -0.14 0.80 44.73
C GLY A 47 1.10 1.15 43.91
N LYS A 48 2.31 0.91 44.44
CA LYS A 48 3.58 1.18 43.73
C LYS A 48 4.39 -0.11 43.63
N ILE A 49 5.09 -0.26 42.49
CA ILE A 49 6.08 -1.32 42.34
C ILE A 49 7.21 -0.99 43.32
N ALA A 50 7.39 -1.83 44.33
CA ALA A 50 8.38 -1.68 45.34
C ALA A 50 9.69 -2.40 44.96
N ASP A 51 9.56 -3.58 44.33
CA ASP A 51 10.69 -4.36 43.86
C ASP A 51 10.34 -5.26 42.68
N VAL A 52 11.37 -5.72 41.96
CA VAL A 52 11.24 -6.61 40.80
C VAL A 52 12.23 -7.78 40.99
N PHE A 53 11.69 -9.00 40.90
CA PHE A 53 12.45 -10.23 41.08
C PHE A 53 12.56 -11.01 39.78
N TYR A 54 13.75 -11.36 39.41
CA TYR A 54 14.08 -12.23 38.28
C TYR A 54 14.13 -13.70 38.72
N PRO A 55 14.33 -14.67 37.80
CA PRO A 55 14.38 -16.08 38.17
C PRO A 55 15.34 -16.36 39.35
N GLY A 56 14.84 -17.07 40.32
CA GLY A 56 15.59 -17.38 41.53
C GLY A 56 14.72 -17.56 42.77
N THR A 57 15.35 -17.80 43.91
CA THR A 57 14.68 -17.91 45.21
C THR A 57 15.11 -16.76 46.12
N TYR A 58 14.13 -16.05 46.64
CA TYR A 58 14.34 -14.86 47.46
C TYR A 58 13.60 -15.02 48.80
N THR A 59 14.29 -14.63 49.90
CA THR A 59 13.62 -14.57 51.20
C THR A 59 13.13 -13.14 51.41
N ILE A 60 11.82 -12.97 51.58
CA ILE A 60 11.22 -11.67 51.86
C ILE A 60 11.60 -11.24 53.29
N ALA A 61 12.59 -10.38 53.39
CA ALA A 61 13.12 -9.87 54.63
C ALA A 61 13.42 -8.36 54.52
N THR A 62 13.44 -7.69 55.65
CA THR A 62 13.73 -6.24 55.74
C THR A 62 15.03 -5.82 55.10
N ASN A 63 16.02 -6.73 55.06
CA ASN A 63 17.31 -6.43 54.49
C ASN A 63 17.34 -6.41 52.98
N ASN A 64 16.40 -7.09 52.33
CA ASN A 64 16.34 -7.27 50.87
C ASN A 64 15.35 -6.36 50.18
N LEU A 65 14.47 -5.68 50.93
CA LEU A 65 13.44 -4.80 50.39
C LEU A 65 13.56 -3.41 51.03
N PRO A 66 14.03 -2.38 50.31
CA PRO A 66 14.23 -1.03 50.85
C PRO A 66 12.95 -0.43 51.48
N ILE A 67 11.77 -0.76 50.98
CA ILE A 67 10.50 -0.23 51.48
C ILE A 67 10.09 -0.90 52.79
N LEU A 68 10.46 -2.16 53.04
CA LEU A 68 10.17 -2.84 54.29
C LEU A 68 10.96 -2.28 55.46
N LYS A 69 12.10 -1.63 55.23
CA LYS A 69 12.87 -0.92 56.29
C LYS A 69 12.05 0.17 56.98
N THR A 70 11.12 0.79 56.27
CA THR A 70 10.24 1.84 56.82
C THR A 70 9.08 1.29 57.63
N LEU A 71 8.68 0.02 57.38
CA LEU A 71 7.56 -0.63 58.07
C LEU A 71 7.95 -1.37 59.35
N VAL A 72 9.24 -1.58 59.60
CA VAL A 72 9.76 -2.43 60.70
C VAL A 72 9.81 -1.71 62.05
N ASN A 73 9.54 -0.42 62.12
CA ASN A 73 9.56 0.32 63.40
C ASN A 73 8.27 0.12 64.27
N LEU A 74 7.43 -0.88 63.98
CA LEU A 74 6.30 -1.21 64.80
C LEU A 74 6.59 -2.38 65.73
N PRO A 75 6.18 -2.36 67.02
CA PRO A 75 6.54 -3.35 68.03
C PRO A 75 5.66 -4.61 67.97
N PHE A 76 5.90 -5.45 66.95
CA PHE A 76 5.19 -6.75 66.83
C PHE A 76 6.21 -7.89 66.78
N GLY A 77 6.41 -8.55 67.84
CA GLY A 77 7.13 -9.81 68.10
C GLY A 77 7.59 -10.69 66.92
N GLY A 78 8.26 -10.18 65.93
CA GLY A 78 8.98 -10.93 64.88
C GLY A 78 8.13 -11.54 63.74
N ARG A 79 6.81 -11.39 63.77
CA ARG A 79 5.91 -11.84 62.68
C ARG A 79 4.89 -10.74 62.38
N THR A 80 5.31 -9.69 61.77
CA THR A 80 4.43 -8.60 61.35
C THR A 80 3.84 -8.95 59.98
N PRO A 81 2.53 -9.20 59.85
CA PRO A 81 1.90 -9.29 58.54
C PRO A 81 1.96 -7.90 57.88
N PHE A 82 2.33 -7.84 56.64
CA PHE A 82 2.26 -6.63 55.84
C PHE A 82 1.42 -6.91 54.58
N SER A 83 0.71 -5.90 54.12
CA SER A 83 -0.09 -6.01 52.91
C SER A 83 0.79 -5.66 51.72
N ALA A 84 0.96 -6.62 50.83
CA ALA A 84 1.61 -6.46 49.55
C ALA A 84 1.05 -7.44 48.53
N GLU A 85 1.05 -7.04 47.32
CA GLU A 85 0.59 -7.84 46.19
C GLU A 85 1.81 -8.37 45.44
N ILE A 86 1.77 -9.63 45.06
CA ILE A 86 2.78 -10.25 44.20
C ILE A 86 2.16 -10.64 42.88
N TYR A 87 2.78 -10.17 41.80
CA TYR A 87 2.38 -10.47 40.45
C TYR A 87 3.51 -11.20 39.73
N PHE A 88 3.17 -12.27 39.02
CA PHE A 88 4.08 -12.99 38.15
C PHE A 88 3.77 -12.63 36.71
N VAL A 89 4.77 -12.23 35.95
CA VAL A 89 4.69 -11.94 34.50
C VAL A 89 5.43 -13.03 33.75
N ASN A 90 4.77 -13.62 32.75
CA ASN A 90 5.36 -14.62 31.87
C ASN A 90 6.12 -13.96 30.73
N THR A 91 7.44 -14.16 30.69
CA THR A 91 8.32 -13.58 29.67
C THR A 91 8.66 -14.53 28.52
N THR A 92 8.31 -15.84 28.67
CA THR A 92 8.65 -16.85 27.66
C THR A 92 7.59 -17.00 26.57
N VAL A 93 6.40 -16.49 26.81
CA VAL A 93 5.30 -16.71 25.90
C VAL A 93 5.47 -15.96 24.60
N ARG A 94 5.23 -16.68 23.50
CA ARG A 94 5.07 -16.13 22.16
C ARG A 94 3.60 -15.91 21.89
N MET A 95 3.28 -14.66 21.57
CA MET A 95 1.90 -14.26 21.23
C MET A 95 1.77 -14.17 19.72
N ASP A 96 1.12 -15.15 19.13
CA ASP A 96 0.78 -15.11 17.71
C ASP A 96 -0.53 -14.37 17.51
N ILE A 97 -0.46 -13.26 16.78
CA ILE A 97 -1.60 -12.39 16.48
C ILE A 97 -1.87 -12.45 14.98
N ASN A 98 -2.99 -13.06 14.62
CA ASN A 98 -3.48 -12.98 13.25
C ASN A 98 -4.11 -11.62 13.03
N TRP A 99 -3.75 -10.96 11.95
CA TRP A 99 -4.23 -9.64 11.62
C TRP A 99 -4.77 -9.60 10.17
N GLY A 100 -5.64 -8.65 9.91
CA GLY A 100 -6.17 -8.41 8.58
C GLY A 100 -6.84 -7.06 8.51
N THR A 101 -6.84 -6.45 7.33
CA THR A 101 -7.46 -5.16 7.09
C THR A 101 -8.98 -5.34 6.98
N ILE A 102 -9.74 -4.82 7.93
CA ILE A 102 -11.22 -4.84 7.92
C ILE A 102 -11.73 -3.99 6.76
N SER A 103 -11.22 -2.75 6.63
CA SER A 103 -11.48 -1.87 5.49
C SER A 103 -10.27 -1.87 4.55
N PRO A 104 -10.49 -1.86 3.22
CA PRO A 104 -9.39 -1.85 2.28
C PRO A 104 -8.53 -0.59 2.40
N ILE A 105 -7.26 -0.73 2.11
CA ILE A 105 -6.32 0.38 1.94
C ILE A 105 -6.57 0.95 0.55
N GLN A 106 -6.89 2.24 0.45
CA GLN A 106 -7.06 2.91 -0.83
C GLN A 106 -5.75 3.57 -1.23
N LEU A 107 -5.23 3.19 -2.38
CA LEU A 107 -4.01 3.77 -2.94
C LEU A 107 -4.11 3.83 -4.47
N VAL A 108 -3.20 4.56 -5.09
CA VAL A 108 -3.05 4.59 -6.55
C VAL A 108 -1.83 3.74 -6.89
N ASP A 109 -2.00 2.80 -7.82
CA ASP A 109 -0.88 2.01 -8.32
C ASP A 109 0.19 2.93 -8.91
N PRO A 110 1.44 2.88 -8.43
CA PRO A 110 2.48 3.81 -8.84
C PRO A 110 2.95 3.61 -10.30
N LYS A 111 2.64 2.45 -10.91
CA LYS A 111 3.05 2.11 -12.27
C LYS A 111 1.93 2.29 -13.30
N TYR A 112 0.71 1.91 -12.92
CA TYR A 112 -0.45 1.94 -13.82
C TYR A 112 -1.40 3.11 -13.55
N TYR A 113 -1.19 3.87 -12.47
CA TYR A 113 -2.02 5.02 -12.07
C TYR A 113 -3.51 4.66 -11.86
N VAL A 114 -3.79 3.40 -11.58
CA VAL A 114 -5.14 2.90 -11.28
C VAL A 114 -5.39 2.99 -9.78
N LYS A 115 -6.58 3.43 -9.39
CA LYS A 115 -7.00 3.42 -8.00
C LYS A 115 -7.28 1.99 -7.55
N LEU A 116 -6.61 1.55 -6.50
CA LEU A 116 -6.67 0.20 -5.95
C LEU A 116 -7.30 0.20 -4.55
N ARG A 117 -8.02 -0.87 -4.27
CA ARG A 117 -8.56 -1.22 -2.95
C ARG A 117 -7.84 -2.46 -2.44
N VAL A 118 -6.81 -2.27 -1.63
CA VAL A 118 -5.91 -3.31 -1.18
C VAL A 118 -6.39 -3.91 0.13
N ARG A 119 -6.51 -5.23 0.22
CA ARG A 119 -6.70 -5.97 1.46
C ARG A 119 -5.46 -6.81 1.74
N ALA A 120 -5.00 -6.76 2.98
CA ALA A 120 -3.85 -7.54 3.43
C ALA A 120 -4.19 -8.29 4.71
N PHE A 121 -3.63 -9.47 4.86
CA PHE A 121 -3.70 -10.23 6.10
C PHE A 121 -2.41 -11.01 6.33
N GLY A 122 -2.21 -11.41 7.56
CA GLY A 122 -1.02 -12.12 7.95
C GLY A 122 -0.95 -12.40 9.44
N GLN A 123 0.26 -12.59 9.93
CA GLN A 123 0.53 -12.96 11.31
C GLN A 123 1.70 -12.14 11.86
N MET A 124 1.61 -11.79 13.14
CA MET A 124 2.69 -11.19 13.91
C MET A 124 2.92 -11.99 15.18
N THR A 125 4.19 -12.19 15.55
CA THR A 125 4.56 -12.84 16.80
C THR A 125 5.24 -11.82 17.72
N LEU A 126 4.68 -11.63 18.90
CA LEU A 126 5.24 -10.79 19.96
C LEU A 126 5.82 -11.65 21.07
N ARG A 127 6.79 -11.08 21.78
CA ARG A 127 7.32 -11.60 23.03
C ARG A 127 7.50 -10.45 24.01
N VAL A 128 7.32 -10.72 25.31
CA VAL A 128 7.64 -9.75 26.35
C VAL A 128 9.15 -9.52 26.38
N SER A 129 9.57 -8.28 26.15
CA SER A 129 10.97 -7.85 26.21
C SER A 129 11.28 -7.05 27.47
N ASP A 130 10.34 -6.20 27.87
CA ASP A 130 10.43 -5.46 29.13
C ASP A 130 9.18 -5.71 29.97
N PRO A 131 9.25 -6.65 30.92
CA PRO A 131 8.13 -6.97 31.80
C PRO A 131 7.74 -5.80 32.70
N THR A 132 8.65 -4.85 32.99
CA THR A 132 8.35 -3.70 33.86
C THR A 132 7.48 -2.68 33.14
N VAL A 133 7.82 -2.37 31.89
CA VAL A 133 7.00 -1.50 31.05
C VAL A 133 5.63 -2.12 30.84
N LEU A 134 5.59 -3.38 30.42
CA LEU A 134 4.34 -4.10 30.20
C LEU A 134 3.45 -4.12 31.46
N PHE A 135 4.03 -4.40 32.61
CA PHE A 135 3.27 -4.45 33.86
C PHE A 135 2.67 -3.08 34.20
N LYS A 136 3.42 -1.98 34.05
CA LYS A 136 2.92 -0.62 34.29
C LYS A 136 1.77 -0.24 33.37
N GLU A 137 1.88 -0.59 32.09
CA GLU A 137 0.84 -0.32 31.10
C GLU A 137 -0.45 -1.10 31.36
N LEU A 138 -0.33 -2.35 31.80
CA LEU A 138 -1.48 -3.20 31.97
C LEU A 138 -2.14 -3.08 33.33
N ILE A 139 -1.36 -2.88 34.41
CA ILE A 139 -1.92 -2.95 35.78
C ILE A 139 -2.90 -1.81 36.07
N GLY A 140 -2.70 -0.63 35.47
CA GLY A 140 -3.57 0.54 35.64
C GLY A 140 -4.95 0.37 35.00
N GLY A 141 -5.06 -0.50 34.00
CA GLY A 141 -6.31 -0.75 33.26
C GLY A 141 -7.01 -2.07 33.63
N MET A 142 -6.40 -2.85 34.52
CA MET A 142 -6.92 -4.15 34.91
C MET A 142 -7.83 -4.04 36.11
N SER A 143 -9.11 -4.35 35.93
CA SER A 143 -9.97 -4.66 37.06
C SER A 143 -9.50 -5.99 37.68
N GLN A 144 -9.46 -6.05 38.99
CA GLN A 144 -9.31 -7.15 39.98
C GLN A 144 -9.23 -8.64 39.48
N ALA A 145 -8.85 -8.90 38.22
CA ALA A 145 -8.71 -10.25 37.74
C ALA A 145 -7.37 -10.83 38.23
N ASP A 146 -7.43 -11.90 38.97
CA ASP A 146 -6.25 -12.63 39.48
C ASP A 146 -5.39 -13.20 38.33
N LEU A 147 -5.89 -13.25 37.12
CA LEU A 147 -5.26 -13.83 35.97
C LEU A 147 -5.55 -13.05 34.71
N VAL A 148 -4.50 -12.60 34.03
CA VAL A 148 -4.56 -12.00 32.71
C VAL A 148 -4.13 -13.01 31.68
N ARG A 149 -5.06 -13.31 30.79
CA ARG A 149 -4.83 -14.18 29.63
C ARG A 149 -4.44 -13.37 28.41
N PHE A 150 -3.69 -14.00 27.52
CA PHE A 150 -3.32 -13.43 26.24
C PHE A 150 -4.47 -12.94 25.39
N ASP A 151 -5.58 -13.67 25.35
CA ASP A 151 -6.64 -13.41 24.39
C ASP A 151 -7.22 -12.00 24.52
N LYS A 152 -7.37 -11.50 25.74
CA LYS A 152 -7.83 -10.12 26.00
C LYS A 152 -6.82 -9.07 25.51
N ILE A 153 -5.54 -9.37 25.69
CA ILE A 153 -4.46 -8.46 25.31
C ILE A 153 -4.21 -8.51 23.80
N LYS A 154 -4.31 -9.68 23.21
CA LYS A 154 -4.28 -9.88 21.76
C LYS A 154 -5.27 -8.96 21.03
N GLU A 155 -6.49 -8.88 21.53
CA GLU A 155 -7.54 -8.09 20.88
C GLU A 155 -7.22 -6.59 20.90
N TYR A 156 -6.72 -6.09 22.02
CA TYR A 156 -6.29 -4.70 22.15
C TYR A 156 -5.15 -4.36 21.18
N TYR A 157 -4.06 -5.15 21.22
CA TYR A 157 -2.91 -4.91 20.37
C TYR A 157 -3.16 -5.22 18.89
N ARG A 158 -4.11 -6.11 18.57
CA ARG A 158 -4.56 -6.34 17.20
C ARG A 158 -5.11 -5.07 16.56
N GLY A 159 -5.87 -4.26 17.29
CA GLY A 159 -6.38 -2.98 16.81
C GLY A 159 -5.25 -2.04 16.41
N ILE A 160 -4.28 -1.87 17.30
CA ILE A 160 -3.08 -1.03 17.06
C ILE A 160 -2.29 -1.59 15.87
N LEU A 161 -2.05 -2.90 15.85
CA LEU A 161 -1.34 -3.58 14.78
C LEU A 161 -1.97 -3.32 13.41
N VAL A 162 -3.28 -3.49 13.28
CA VAL A 162 -3.99 -3.30 12.00
C VAL A 162 -3.85 -1.87 11.49
N ILE A 163 -3.97 -0.87 12.37
CA ILE A 163 -3.82 0.54 12.00
C ILE A 163 -2.39 0.82 11.51
N LYS A 164 -1.40 0.39 12.28
CA LYS A 164 0.02 0.63 11.97
C LYS A 164 0.47 -0.17 10.73
N ALA A 165 0.06 -1.44 10.62
CA ALA A 165 0.36 -2.26 9.45
C ALA A 165 -0.25 -1.67 8.17
N LYS A 166 -1.50 -1.16 8.22
CA LYS A 166 -2.11 -0.49 7.07
C LYS A 166 -1.29 0.70 6.59
N ALA A 167 -0.88 1.57 7.51
CA ALA A 167 -0.08 2.75 7.19
C ALA A 167 1.29 2.35 6.61
N ALA A 168 1.96 1.40 7.26
CA ALA A 168 3.28 0.92 6.86
C ALA A 168 3.25 0.20 5.48
N ILE A 169 2.22 -0.59 5.21
CA ILE A 169 2.03 -1.24 3.90
C ILE A 169 1.80 -0.19 2.80
N ALA A 170 0.93 0.78 3.05
CA ALA A 170 0.65 1.84 2.09
C ALA A 170 1.92 2.66 1.77
N ASP A 171 2.65 3.08 2.80
CA ASP A 171 3.91 3.81 2.66
C ASP A 171 4.96 2.99 1.89
N ALA A 172 5.14 1.73 2.27
CA ALA A 172 6.11 0.86 1.61
C ALA A 172 5.78 0.61 0.12
N ILE A 173 4.51 0.49 -0.24
CA ILE A 173 4.07 0.34 -1.64
C ILE A 173 4.36 1.61 -2.43
N ILE A 174 4.00 2.77 -1.89
CA ILE A 174 4.17 4.07 -2.55
C ILE A 174 5.66 4.42 -2.68
N THR A 175 6.42 4.34 -1.58
CA THR A 175 7.83 4.73 -1.52
C THR A 175 8.70 3.84 -2.40
N ASN A 176 8.43 2.52 -2.45
CA ASN A 176 9.21 1.59 -3.28
C ASN A 176 8.62 1.40 -4.68
N LYS A 177 7.57 2.13 -5.04
CA LYS A 177 6.89 2.06 -6.34
C LYS A 177 6.50 0.62 -6.75
N ILE A 178 6.00 -0.16 -5.79
CA ILE A 178 5.60 -1.55 -6.01
C ILE A 178 4.21 -1.56 -6.65
N SER A 179 4.08 -2.14 -7.85
CA SER A 179 2.77 -2.28 -8.50
C SER A 179 2.00 -3.51 -8.01
N ALA A 180 0.68 -3.51 -8.22
CA ALA A 180 -0.19 -4.63 -7.86
C ALA A 180 0.26 -5.97 -8.45
N LEU A 181 0.81 -5.98 -9.66
CA LEU A 181 1.29 -7.19 -10.33
C LEU A 181 2.59 -7.74 -9.74
N GLU A 182 3.40 -6.87 -9.12
CA GLU A 182 4.71 -7.23 -8.57
C GLU A 182 4.66 -7.56 -7.08
N ILE A 183 3.54 -7.20 -6.41
CA ILE A 183 3.45 -7.22 -4.95
C ILE A 183 3.62 -8.62 -4.38
N SER A 184 3.07 -9.63 -5.06
CA SER A 184 3.14 -11.03 -4.61
C SER A 184 4.59 -11.56 -4.58
N ALA A 185 5.44 -11.09 -5.50
CA ALA A 185 6.86 -11.44 -5.53
C ALA A 185 7.69 -10.69 -4.48
N LYS A 186 7.12 -9.65 -3.86
CA LYS A 186 7.83 -8.78 -2.91
C LYS A 186 7.28 -8.84 -1.49
N LEU A 187 6.40 -9.82 -1.18
CA LEU A 187 5.76 -9.94 0.13
C LEU A 187 6.76 -10.08 1.28
N GLU A 188 7.84 -10.81 1.10
CA GLU A 188 8.89 -10.98 2.11
C GLU A 188 9.60 -9.65 2.40
N SER A 189 10.10 -8.99 1.38
CA SER A 189 10.76 -7.68 1.51
C SER A 189 9.83 -6.61 2.10
N LEU A 190 8.55 -6.65 1.73
CA LEU A 190 7.53 -5.77 2.27
C LEU A 190 7.27 -6.07 3.76
N SER A 191 7.22 -7.36 4.12
CA SER A 191 7.04 -7.80 5.51
C SER A 191 8.18 -7.32 6.40
N GLU A 192 9.43 -7.41 5.95
CA GLU A 192 10.59 -6.92 6.69
C GLU A 192 10.54 -5.41 6.93
N LYS A 193 10.23 -4.62 5.91
CA LYS A 193 10.10 -3.16 6.04
C LYS A 193 8.99 -2.75 7.01
N VAL A 194 7.85 -3.43 6.94
CA VAL A 194 6.75 -3.18 7.86
C VAL A 194 7.15 -3.59 9.28
N LYS A 195 7.84 -4.73 9.44
CA LYS A 195 8.37 -5.18 10.73
C LYS A 195 9.25 -4.13 11.40
N GLU A 196 10.18 -3.53 10.65
CA GLU A 196 11.07 -2.48 11.16
C GLU A 196 10.29 -1.30 11.75
N GLN A 197 9.23 -0.87 11.08
CA GLN A 197 8.38 0.20 11.58
C GLN A 197 7.57 -0.22 12.82
N LEU A 198 7.14 -1.48 12.89
CA LEU A 198 6.38 -2.00 14.02
C LEU A 198 7.22 -2.22 15.28
N ILE A 199 8.52 -2.50 15.15
CA ILE A 199 9.41 -2.72 16.30
C ILE A 199 9.36 -1.52 17.25
N SER A 200 9.54 -0.30 16.77
CA SER A 200 9.52 0.91 17.59
C SER A 200 8.18 1.14 18.27
N GLU A 201 7.09 0.81 17.59
CA GLU A 201 5.73 0.97 18.12
C GLU A 201 5.40 -0.01 19.25
N PHE A 202 5.85 -1.26 19.14
CA PHE A 202 5.55 -2.27 20.16
C PHE A 202 6.54 -2.25 21.32
N TYR A 203 7.73 -1.71 21.10
CA TYR A 203 8.72 -1.57 22.17
C TYR A 203 8.25 -0.68 23.31
N GLN A 204 7.51 0.41 23.02
CA GLN A 204 6.94 1.29 24.05
C GLN A 204 5.95 0.60 25.00
N TYR A 205 5.38 -0.54 24.59
CA TYR A 205 4.49 -1.36 25.42
C TYR A 205 5.20 -2.54 26.11
N GLY A 206 6.52 -2.61 26.00
CA GLY A 206 7.31 -3.69 26.57
C GLY A 206 7.36 -4.99 25.76
N PHE A 207 7.02 -4.92 24.46
CA PHE A 207 7.06 -6.07 23.55
C PHE A 207 8.20 -5.96 22.54
N SER A 208 8.76 -7.12 22.16
CA SER A 208 9.59 -7.27 20.97
C SER A 208 8.80 -7.97 19.88
N VAL A 209 8.87 -7.46 18.65
CA VAL A 209 8.31 -8.09 17.46
C VAL A 209 9.31 -9.14 16.98
N LEU A 210 9.00 -10.42 17.18
CA LEU A 210 9.83 -11.52 16.70
C LEU A 210 9.68 -11.69 15.20
N ASN A 211 8.45 -11.83 14.73
CA ASN A 211 8.11 -12.03 13.34
C ASN A 211 6.92 -11.18 12.95
N PHE A 212 6.94 -10.72 11.72
CA PHE A 212 5.79 -10.12 11.05
C PHE A 212 5.75 -10.63 9.61
N TYR A 213 4.63 -11.21 9.23
CA TYR A 213 4.44 -11.75 7.88
C TYR A 213 3.17 -11.20 7.28
N ILE A 214 3.28 -10.76 6.04
CA ILE A 214 2.14 -10.52 5.16
C ILE A 214 1.94 -11.82 4.37
N GLN A 215 0.89 -12.55 4.69
CA GLN A 215 0.60 -13.84 4.03
C GLN A 215 -0.01 -13.63 2.66
N SER A 216 -0.85 -12.61 2.50
CA SER A 216 -1.45 -12.27 1.24
C SER A 216 -1.83 -10.79 1.16
N ILE A 217 -1.75 -10.27 -0.05
CA ILE A 217 -2.30 -8.98 -0.43
C ILE A 217 -3.25 -9.24 -1.60
N ASN A 218 -4.52 -8.85 -1.42
CA ASN A 218 -5.58 -9.10 -2.39
C ASN A 218 -6.17 -7.79 -2.88
N PHE A 219 -6.59 -7.80 -4.14
CA PHE A 219 -7.30 -6.73 -4.81
C PHE A 219 -8.65 -7.25 -5.26
N PRO A 220 -9.72 -6.42 -5.30
CA PRO A 220 -10.96 -6.79 -5.98
C PRO A 220 -10.71 -7.03 -7.47
N ASP A 221 -11.40 -8.02 -8.04
CA ASP A 221 -11.26 -8.38 -9.45
C ASP A 221 -11.49 -7.19 -10.39
N GLU A 222 -12.46 -6.31 -10.06
CA GLU A 222 -12.74 -5.08 -10.81
C GLU A 222 -11.54 -4.13 -10.93
N ASP A 223 -10.70 -4.04 -9.88
CA ASP A 223 -9.51 -3.19 -9.89
C ASP A 223 -8.40 -3.84 -10.71
N PHE A 224 -8.35 -5.18 -10.70
CA PHE A 224 -7.41 -5.97 -11.51
C PHE A 224 -7.77 -5.95 -13.00
N GLU A 225 -9.06 -6.02 -13.34
CA GLU A 225 -9.54 -5.90 -14.72
C GLU A 225 -9.15 -4.58 -15.37
N LYS A 226 -9.15 -3.47 -14.62
CA LYS A 226 -8.69 -2.18 -15.13
C LYS A 226 -7.21 -2.20 -15.50
N ILE A 227 -6.38 -2.86 -14.68
CA ILE A 227 -4.95 -3.02 -14.97
C ILE A 227 -4.77 -3.93 -16.19
N ASN A 228 -5.50 -5.06 -16.27
CA ASN A 228 -5.43 -5.97 -17.39
C ASN A 228 -5.81 -5.29 -18.71
N LYS A 229 -6.89 -4.50 -18.70
CA LYS A 229 -7.30 -3.73 -19.90
C LYS A 229 -6.21 -2.76 -20.36
N LEU A 230 -5.54 -2.06 -19.44
CA LEU A 230 -4.41 -1.19 -19.78
C LEU A 230 -3.22 -1.98 -20.34
N LEU A 231 -2.96 -3.18 -19.82
CA LEU A 231 -1.91 -4.05 -20.33
C LEU A 231 -2.23 -4.59 -21.71
N GLU A 232 -3.48 -5.00 -21.97
CA GLU A 232 -3.97 -5.44 -23.27
C GLU A 232 -3.84 -4.33 -24.30
N ASP A 233 -4.28 -3.11 -23.94
CA ASP A 233 -4.15 -1.94 -24.80
C ASP A 233 -2.68 -1.62 -25.11
N LYS A 234 -1.81 -1.68 -24.09
CA LYS A 234 -0.38 -1.48 -24.26
C LYS A 234 0.26 -2.56 -25.13
N ALA A 235 -0.05 -3.82 -24.86
CA ALA A 235 0.46 -4.95 -25.65
C ALA A 235 -0.03 -4.86 -27.10
N ALA A 236 -1.29 -4.51 -27.32
CA ALA A 236 -1.83 -4.31 -28.66
C ALA A 236 -1.10 -3.18 -29.39
N PHE A 237 -0.80 -2.07 -28.70
CA PHE A 237 -0.05 -0.96 -29.26
C PHE A 237 1.39 -1.37 -29.63
N GLU A 238 2.10 -2.07 -28.72
CA GLU A 238 3.49 -2.50 -28.94
C GLU A 238 3.61 -3.55 -30.07
N ILE A 239 2.64 -4.47 -30.16
CA ILE A 239 2.66 -5.55 -31.17
C ILE A 239 2.20 -5.06 -32.54
N MET A 240 1.14 -4.24 -32.60
CA MET A 240 0.53 -3.81 -33.88
C MET A 240 1.22 -2.61 -34.48
N GLY A 241 1.89 -1.77 -33.69
CA GLY A 241 2.40 -0.47 -34.09
C GLY A 241 1.28 0.57 -34.22
N ASP A 242 1.70 1.84 -34.31
CA ASP A 242 0.84 3.03 -34.16
C ASP A 242 -0.37 3.04 -35.12
N ASN A 243 -0.12 2.78 -36.42
CA ASN A 243 -1.15 2.86 -37.45
C ASN A 243 -2.23 1.75 -37.31
N ARG A 244 -1.80 0.53 -37.01
CA ARG A 244 -2.75 -0.61 -36.89
C ARG A 244 -3.56 -0.53 -35.59
N TYR A 245 -2.93 -0.07 -34.51
CA TYR A 245 -3.61 0.14 -33.24
C TYR A 245 -4.69 1.22 -33.36
N THR A 246 -4.36 2.36 -34.00
CA THR A 246 -5.33 3.44 -34.23
C THR A 246 -6.52 2.98 -35.08
N THR A 247 -6.25 2.16 -36.10
CA THR A 247 -7.28 1.58 -36.96
C THR A 247 -8.18 0.63 -36.15
N LYS A 248 -7.61 -0.27 -35.35
CA LYS A 248 -8.37 -1.17 -34.46
C LYS A 248 -9.24 -0.38 -33.50
N ARG A 249 -8.68 0.63 -32.84
CA ARG A 249 -9.41 1.48 -31.88
C ARG A 249 -10.58 2.23 -32.53
N SER A 250 -10.43 2.63 -33.79
CA SER A 250 -11.51 3.24 -34.56
C SER A 250 -12.65 2.25 -34.79
N PHE A 251 -12.34 1.00 -35.12
CA PHE A 251 -13.38 -0.05 -35.28
C PHE A 251 -14.07 -0.37 -33.95
N ASP A 252 -13.33 -0.48 -32.83
CA ASP A 252 -13.91 -0.72 -31.51
C ASP A 252 -14.91 0.39 -31.13
N VAL A 253 -14.59 1.66 -31.42
CA VAL A 253 -15.51 2.80 -31.20
C VAL A 253 -16.74 2.72 -32.07
N TYR A 254 -16.61 2.27 -33.33
CA TYR A 254 -17.78 2.08 -34.23
C TYR A 254 -18.64 0.91 -33.77
N GLU A 255 -18.05 -0.16 -33.28
CA GLU A 255 -18.78 -1.33 -32.75
C GLU A 255 -19.56 -0.94 -31.48
N ASP A 256 -18.94 -0.22 -30.55
CA ASP A 256 -19.58 0.30 -29.35
C ASP A 256 -20.72 1.28 -29.69
N ALA A 257 -20.52 2.13 -30.69
CA ALA A 257 -21.56 3.05 -31.18
C ALA A 257 -22.71 2.34 -31.86
N ALA A 258 -22.43 1.26 -32.59
CA ALA A 258 -23.48 0.44 -33.27
C ALA A 258 -24.29 -0.40 -32.26
N ASN A 259 -23.65 -0.89 -31.19
CA ASN A 259 -24.29 -1.67 -30.14
C ASN A 259 -25.11 -0.82 -29.16
N ASN A 260 -24.94 0.50 -29.18
CA ASN A 260 -25.66 1.42 -28.31
C ASN A 260 -27.01 1.82 -28.97
N ALA A 261 -28.07 1.04 -28.70
CA ALA A 261 -29.40 1.23 -29.25
C ALA A 261 -30.03 2.61 -28.96
N ASN A 262 -29.56 3.32 -27.94
CA ASN A 262 -30.00 4.66 -27.55
C ASN A 262 -29.03 5.77 -28.00
N GLY A 263 -27.97 5.44 -28.71
CA GLY A 263 -26.98 6.40 -29.20
C GLY A 263 -27.43 7.08 -30.50
N ILE A 264 -26.81 8.22 -30.80
CA ILE A 264 -27.02 9.00 -32.04
C ILE A 264 -26.87 8.11 -33.30
N ALA A 265 -25.99 7.10 -33.27
CA ALA A 265 -25.78 6.14 -34.35
C ALA A 265 -27.01 5.24 -34.60
N GLY A 266 -27.75 4.83 -33.57
CA GLY A 266 -29.01 4.10 -33.68
C GLY A 266 -30.12 4.94 -34.32
N ALA A 267 -30.19 6.23 -34.05
CA ALA A 267 -31.13 7.18 -34.66
C ALA A 267 -30.81 7.41 -36.15
N PHE A 268 -29.56 7.39 -36.56
CA PHE A 268 -29.13 7.53 -37.95
C PHE A 268 -29.47 6.30 -38.81
N THR A 269 -29.41 5.08 -38.23
CA THR A 269 -29.79 3.85 -38.95
C THR A 269 -31.31 3.67 -39.08
N ALA A 270 -32.07 4.08 -38.05
CA ALA A 270 -33.53 3.97 -38.04
C ALA A 270 -34.23 5.05 -38.88
N GLY A 271 -33.59 6.20 -39.11
CA GLY A 271 -34.20 7.35 -39.81
C GLY A 271 -33.86 7.51 -41.30
N GLY A 272 -33.17 6.58 -41.92
CA GLY A 272 -32.87 6.63 -43.37
C GLY A 272 -31.89 7.71 -43.82
N ILE A 273 -31.33 8.53 -42.90
CA ILE A 273 -30.40 9.64 -43.20
C ILE A 273 -28.95 9.17 -43.18
N GLY A 274 -28.72 7.92 -42.76
CA GLY A 274 -27.37 7.39 -42.45
C GLY A 274 -26.46 7.13 -43.66
N LEU A 275 -27.00 6.94 -44.84
CA LEU A 275 -26.18 6.54 -45.99
C LEU A 275 -25.29 7.69 -46.54
N GLY A 276 -25.78 8.92 -46.49
CA GLY A 276 -25.01 10.10 -46.94
C GLY A 276 -23.92 10.54 -45.98
N ALA A 277 -24.18 10.50 -44.68
CA ALA A 277 -23.18 10.84 -43.67
C ALA A 277 -22.09 9.74 -43.50
N ALA A 278 -22.49 8.47 -43.62
CA ALA A 278 -21.57 7.33 -43.64
C ALA A 278 -20.68 7.34 -44.91
N MET A 279 -21.21 7.73 -46.08
CA MET A 279 -20.40 7.93 -47.30
C MET A 279 -19.45 9.12 -47.19
N GLY A 280 -19.85 10.23 -46.55
CA GLY A 280 -18.98 11.39 -46.34
C GLY A 280 -17.83 11.09 -45.35
N MET A 281 -18.11 10.35 -44.29
CA MET A 281 -17.09 9.87 -43.33
C MET A 281 -16.25 8.70 -43.90
N GLY A 282 -16.87 7.83 -44.71
CA GLY A 282 -16.18 6.73 -45.40
C GLY A 282 -15.17 7.21 -46.40
N ALA A 283 -15.45 8.33 -47.11
CA ALA A 283 -14.50 8.96 -48.03
C ALA A 283 -13.27 9.53 -47.30
N SER A 284 -13.46 10.05 -46.10
CA SER A 284 -12.35 10.51 -45.24
C SER A 284 -11.54 9.34 -44.69
N LEU A 285 -12.16 8.19 -44.37
CA LEU A 285 -11.47 7.01 -43.87
C LEU A 285 -10.76 6.22 -44.96
N ASN A 286 -11.29 6.22 -46.20
CA ASN A 286 -10.62 5.54 -47.31
C ASN A 286 -9.32 6.25 -47.74
N GLN A 287 -9.16 7.53 -47.35
CA GLN A 287 -7.87 8.24 -47.50
C GLN A 287 -6.85 7.87 -46.45
N THR A 288 -7.27 7.34 -45.27
CA THR A 288 -6.36 6.98 -44.18
C THR A 288 -5.91 5.51 -44.23
N VAL A 289 -6.66 4.59 -44.89
CA VAL A 289 -6.41 3.14 -44.85
C VAL A 289 -5.75 2.59 -46.11
N GLY A 290 -5.66 3.35 -47.17
CA GLY A 290 -5.31 2.81 -48.51
C GLY A 290 -4.00 3.23 -49.14
N ASN A 291 -3.26 4.23 -48.69
CA ASN A 291 -1.97 4.60 -49.29
C ASN A 291 -0.97 5.08 -48.24
N PRO A 292 0.33 4.73 -48.39
CA PRO A 292 1.38 5.41 -47.63
C PRO A 292 1.27 6.90 -47.92
N ILE A 293 1.23 7.71 -46.85
CA ILE A 293 1.18 9.18 -46.91
C ILE A 293 2.27 9.66 -47.87
N GLN A 294 1.92 9.81 -49.16
CA GLN A 294 2.62 10.77 -49.98
C GLN A 294 2.25 12.14 -49.40
N LYS A 295 3.22 12.84 -48.85
CA LYS A 295 3.15 14.26 -48.55
C LYS A 295 2.63 14.93 -49.82
N SER A 296 1.32 15.23 -49.86
CA SER A 296 0.75 16.04 -50.90
C SER A 296 1.29 17.44 -50.67
N THR A 297 2.43 17.75 -51.31
CA THR A 297 2.98 19.10 -51.40
C THR A 297 1.97 19.91 -52.20
N THR A 298 1.39 20.92 -51.56
CA THR A 298 0.48 21.87 -52.19
C THR A 298 1.25 23.15 -52.53
N LYS A 299 0.99 23.75 -53.72
CA LYS A 299 1.47 25.08 -54.11
C LYS A 299 0.32 26.09 -54.10
N ILE A 300 0.66 27.35 -53.97
CA ILE A 300 -0.33 28.43 -53.97
C ILE A 300 -0.46 28.96 -55.41
N CYS A 301 -1.70 29.13 -55.88
CA CYS A 301 -1.98 29.71 -57.18
C CYS A 301 -1.50 31.17 -57.22
N VAL A 302 -0.70 31.51 -58.22
CA VAL A 302 -0.08 32.87 -58.38
C VAL A 302 -1.11 33.94 -58.72
N SER A 303 -2.32 33.60 -59.18
CA SER A 303 -3.38 34.53 -59.59
C SER A 303 -4.44 34.77 -58.53
N CYS A 304 -4.91 33.70 -57.85
CA CYS A 304 -6.02 33.81 -56.89
C CYS A 304 -5.67 33.41 -55.46
N GLY A 305 -4.46 32.91 -55.19
CA GLY A 305 -4.04 32.51 -53.84
C GLY A 305 -4.60 31.16 -53.35
N ALA A 306 -5.36 30.42 -54.14
CA ALA A 306 -5.91 29.12 -53.75
C ALA A 306 -4.81 28.07 -53.64
N GLN A 307 -4.95 27.15 -52.67
CA GLN A 307 -4.06 25.99 -52.52
C GLN A 307 -4.42 24.94 -53.60
N ILE A 308 -3.46 24.59 -54.44
CA ILE A 308 -3.59 23.61 -55.50
C ILE A 308 -2.54 22.51 -55.37
N PRO A 309 -2.77 21.28 -55.84
CA PRO A 309 -1.75 20.23 -55.88
C PRO A 309 -0.50 20.69 -56.64
N GLU A 310 0.68 20.32 -56.17
CA GLU A 310 1.96 20.69 -56.78
C GLU A 310 2.07 20.28 -58.26
N SER A 311 1.43 19.15 -58.61
CA SER A 311 1.35 18.63 -60.00
C SER A 311 0.37 19.37 -60.90
N ALA A 312 -0.49 20.26 -60.37
CA ALA A 312 -1.54 20.93 -61.14
C ALA A 312 -0.91 22.01 -62.05
N LYS A 313 -1.10 21.89 -63.34
CA LYS A 313 -0.67 22.85 -64.36
C LYS A 313 -1.62 24.06 -64.46
N PHE A 314 -2.87 23.90 -64.13
CA PHE A 314 -3.89 24.96 -64.12
C PHE A 314 -4.59 25.02 -62.79
N CYS A 315 -4.97 26.19 -62.33
CA CYS A 315 -5.72 26.37 -61.11
C CYS A 315 -7.20 26.00 -61.35
N PRO A 316 -7.80 25.09 -60.55
CA PRO A 316 -9.19 24.72 -60.71
C PRO A 316 -10.17 25.84 -60.35
N GLU A 317 -9.74 26.81 -59.51
CA GLU A 317 -10.58 27.91 -59.04
C GLU A 317 -10.64 29.09 -60.06
N CYS A 318 -9.51 29.43 -60.68
CA CYS A 318 -9.43 30.63 -61.52
C CYS A 318 -8.92 30.34 -62.93
N GLY A 319 -8.60 29.10 -63.28
CA GLY A 319 -8.07 28.72 -64.61
C GLY A 319 -6.65 29.20 -64.95
N ALA A 320 -5.98 29.89 -64.02
CA ALA A 320 -4.62 30.40 -64.27
C ALA A 320 -3.61 29.28 -64.45
N ASN A 321 -2.67 29.45 -65.40
CA ASN A 321 -1.61 28.48 -65.64
C ASN A 321 -0.52 28.59 -64.55
N ASN A 322 -0.33 27.52 -63.82
CA ASN A 322 0.67 27.36 -62.75
C ASN A 322 1.75 26.33 -63.11
N SER A 323 1.96 26.06 -64.41
CA SER A 323 3.06 25.19 -64.83
C SER A 323 4.40 25.78 -64.53
N GLU A 324 5.35 24.91 -64.20
CA GLU A 324 6.74 25.33 -63.95
C GLU A 324 7.39 25.85 -65.25
N LYS A 325 8.00 27.00 -65.16
CA LYS A 325 8.76 27.57 -66.27
C LYS A 325 10.27 27.42 -65.98
N PHE A 326 11.01 27.07 -67.01
CA PHE A 326 12.48 26.96 -66.92
C PHE A 326 13.10 27.96 -67.87
N CYS A 327 14.23 28.56 -67.51
CA CYS A 327 15.05 29.37 -68.38
C CYS A 327 15.81 28.48 -69.38
N GLU A 328 16.26 29.06 -70.49
CA GLU A 328 17.16 28.39 -71.46
C GLU A 328 18.45 27.86 -70.79
N CYS A 329 18.87 28.47 -69.70
CA CYS A 329 20.04 28.01 -68.96
C CYS A 329 19.70 26.79 -68.00
N GLY A 330 18.47 26.28 -68.02
CA GLY A 330 18.06 25.18 -67.20
C GLY A 330 17.54 25.54 -65.82
N GLN A 331 17.66 26.79 -65.37
CA GLN A 331 17.22 27.23 -64.03
C GLN A 331 15.71 27.32 -63.99
N LYS A 332 15.13 26.74 -62.90
CA LYS A 332 13.70 26.83 -62.55
C LYS A 332 13.35 28.26 -62.16
N LEU A 333 12.37 28.84 -62.83
CA LEU A 333 11.96 30.22 -62.64
C LEU A 333 10.84 30.34 -61.61
N ALA A 334 10.98 31.28 -60.67
CA ALA A 334 9.90 31.57 -59.73
C ALA A 334 8.70 32.17 -60.46
N PRO A 335 7.46 31.88 -60.04
CA PRO A 335 6.23 32.44 -60.66
C PRO A 335 6.31 33.98 -60.64
N GLY A 336 6.09 34.59 -61.83
CA GLY A 336 6.07 36.05 -61.96
C GLY A 336 7.43 36.77 -62.10
N CYS A 337 8.55 36.01 -62.12
CA CYS A 337 9.87 36.64 -62.32
C CYS A 337 10.04 37.22 -63.77
N LYS A 338 10.52 38.40 -63.82
CA LYS A 338 10.75 39.08 -65.12
C LYS A 338 12.12 38.78 -65.71
N PHE A 339 13.08 38.35 -64.92
CA PHE A 339 14.47 38.04 -65.30
C PHE A 339 14.90 36.72 -64.62
N CYS A 340 15.72 35.92 -65.26
CA CYS A 340 16.33 34.76 -64.68
C CYS A 340 17.39 35.20 -63.64
N PRO A 341 17.33 34.67 -62.37
CA PRO A 341 18.29 35.07 -61.34
C PRO A 341 19.70 34.55 -61.60
N GLU A 342 19.84 33.47 -62.38
CA GLU A 342 21.16 32.88 -62.70
C GLU A 342 21.88 33.55 -63.90
N CYS A 343 21.18 33.74 -65.04
CA CYS A 343 21.79 34.19 -66.23
C CYS A 343 21.33 35.59 -66.64
N GLY A 344 20.44 36.24 -65.90
CA GLY A 344 19.97 37.60 -66.16
C GLY A 344 19.10 37.79 -67.44
N LYS A 345 18.81 36.70 -68.19
CA LYS A 345 17.94 36.79 -69.36
C LYS A 345 16.50 37.15 -68.97
N LYS A 346 15.89 37.98 -69.77
CA LYS A 346 14.49 38.38 -69.63
C LYS A 346 13.58 37.19 -69.95
N VAL A 347 12.64 36.91 -69.07
CA VAL A 347 11.64 35.87 -69.21
C VAL A 347 10.38 36.52 -69.84
N LEU A 348 9.97 36.05 -70.97
CA LEU A 348 8.77 36.49 -71.66
C LEU A 348 7.55 35.77 -71.14
#